data_632891aad402f93b051e67ff433ea3f7
#
_entry.id   632891aad402f93b051e67ff433ea3f7
#
_cell.length_a   1.000
_cell.length_b   1.000
_cell.length_c   1.000
_cell.angle_alpha   90.00
_cell.angle_beta   90.00
_cell.angle_gamma   90.00
#
_symmetry.space_group_name_H-M   'P 1'
#
loop_
_entity.id
_entity.type
_entity.pdbx_description
1 polymer ?
#
loop_
_entity_poly.entity_id
_entity_poly.type
_entity_poly.pdbx_seq_one_letter_code
_entity_poly.pdbx_strand_id
1 'polypeptide(L)'
;MTRRIALGGVAILFLAVAGVVGVNGWAKRLAGPSVTAVIGTLSQTVVATGRVEPVTEVVLANKIPGRIKAVLVKPGDLIRAGQALIQFDDEEFAAQMRMARAQLVTARAEVKRAERAVETSRAQWVDVKSGPRPQEIERARAELEAAHQRARNAEIERGRYRKLADGGHVSLSQYDAREAEAKAEAARERATEESLNLLLAGPKPETLQTAWARVEEATAVLTRAQAQVLESQASVERADAVLRTTAVESSVNGKVIRKLVEPGDAVDIGIPLLVLADVQKIIVKADVDETDVGKIALGQKASITSDAYPGRVFPGTVIEIGEAVGKRRIRPEDPSKLQDMKVLETKIEVTDGGLDLKLGMTVDVRIVAAYKERALLIPAHLAPPGTKETRVRVLSGFGGSEERLIRLGLRDDDHVEVVGGLEPGVRVLVRPTAR
;
A
#
# COMPACT_ATOMS: atom_id res chain seq x y z
N MET A 1 -79.84 75.64 40.90
CA MET A 1 -79.31 75.69 39.53
C MET A 1 -78.05 74.84 39.32
N THR A 2 -77.72 73.81 40.16
CA THR A 2 -76.40 73.13 40.17
C THR A 2 -76.50 71.60 39.82
N ARG A 3 -77.66 71.07 39.40
CA ARG A 3 -77.76 69.66 39.10
C ARG A 3 -77.85 69.27 37.59
N ARG A 4 -77.85 70.26 36.67
CA ARG A 4 -77.93 69.99 35.21
C ARG A 4 -76.57 70.09 34.48
N ILE A 5 -75.55 70.60 35.10
CA ILE A 5 -74.20 70.69 34.48
C ILE A 5 -73.39 69.41 34.69
N ALA A 6 -73.64 68.60 35.71
CA ALA A 6 -72.90 67.38 35.96
C ALA A 6 -73.28 66.23 34.99
N LEU A 7 -74.49 66.16 34.42
CA LEU A 7 -74.87 65.13 33.51
C LEU A 7 -74.33 65.31 32.06
N GLY A 8 -74.06 66.56 31.65
CA GLY A 8 -73.53 66.84 30.32
C GLY A 8 -72.01 66.44 30.18
N GLY A 9 -71.27 66.64 31.26
CA GLY A 9 -69.83 66.27 31.28
C GLY A 9 -69.57 64.77 31.24
N VAL A 10 -70.44 63.99 31.95
CA VAL A 10 -70.30 62.54 31.96
C VAL A 10 -70.71 61.94 30.60
N ALA A 11 -71.73 62.51 29.92
CA ALA A 11 -72.14 62.03 28.58
C ALA A 11 -71.07 62.30 27.51
N ILE A 12 -70.32 63.43 27.56
CA ILE A 12 -69.26 63.75 26.62
C ILE A 12 -68.02 62.85 26.88
N LEU A 13 -67.73 62.52 28.15
CA LEU A 13 -66.62 61.66 28.48
C LEU A 13 -66.90 60.20 28.06
N PHE A 14 -68.17 59.74 28.16
CA PHE A 14 -68.63 58.40 27.70
C PHE A 14 -68.65 58.30 26.16
N LEU A 15 -68.99 59.36 25.44
CA LEU A 15 -68.95 59.37 23.98
C LEU A 15 -67.47 59.45 23.48
N ALA A 16 -66.58 60.16 24.18
CA ALA A 16 -65.18 60.19 23.83
C ALA A 16 -64.47 58.82 24.08
N VAL A 17 -64.83 58.18 25.20
CA VAL A 17 -64.28 56.83 25.53
C VAL A 17 -64.91 55.76 24.59
N ALA A 18 -66.20 55.85 24.26
CA ALA A 18 -66.82 54.95 23.28
C ALA A 18 -66.29 55.20 21.86
N GLY A 19 -65.95 56.43 21.50
CA GLY A 19 -65.30 56.75 20.22
C GLY A 19 -63.92 56.19 20.12
N VAL A 20 -63.08 56.29 21.17
CA VAL A 20 -61.71 55.76 21.21
C VAL A 20 -61.73 54.22 21.22
N VAL A 21 -62.65 53.58 21.95
CA VAL A 21 -62.81 52.13 21.99
C VAL A 21 -63.41 51.62 20.68
N GLY A 22 -64.33 52.34 20.06
CA GLY A 22 -64.94 52.03 18.77
C GLY A 22 -63.93 52.10 17.61
N VAL A 23 -63.11 53.15 17.58
CA VAL A 23 -62.04 53.36 16.57
C VAL A 23 -60.95 52.32 16.71
N ASN A 24 -60.50 51.98 17.95
CA ASN A 24 -59.54 50.89 18.19
C ASN A 24 -60.11 49.51 17.88
N GLY A 25 -61.38 49.27 18.13
CA GLY A 25 -62.07 48.02 17.78
C GLY A 25 -62.28 47.85 16.26
N TRP A 26 -62.56 48.94 15.55
CA TRP A 26 -62.71 48.95 14.09
C TRP A 26 -61.34 48.83 13.36
N ALA A 27 -60.31 49.51 13.86
CA ALA A 27 -58.96 49.37 13.32
C ALA A 27 -58.40 47.94 13.46
N LYS A 28 -58.72 47.24 14.54
CA LYS A 28 -58.38 45.82 14.70
C LYS A 28 -59.17 44.87 13.78
N ARG A 29 -60.39 45.20 13.35
CA ARG A 29 -61.20 44.35 12.44
C ARG A 29 -60.88 44.56 10.96
N LEU A 30 -60.27 45.71 10.59
CA LEU A 30 -59.84 45.98 9.21
C LEU A 30 -58.40 45.56 8.94
N ALA A 31 -57.59 45.31 9.97
CA ALA A 31 -56.30 44.72 9.84
C ALA A 31 -56.42 43.22 9.74
N GLY A 32 -56.33 42.67 8.54
CA GLY A 32 -56.21 41.21 8.32
C GLY A 32 -55.11 40.57 9.14
N PRO A 33 -54.95 39.25 9.13
CA PRO A 33 -53.90 38.57 9.87
C PRO A 33 -52.53 39.20 9.53
N SER A 34 -51.82 39.65 10.56
CA SER A 34 -50.50 40.30 10.41
C SER A 34 -49.46 39.57 11.22
N VAL A 35 -48.26 39.48 10.68
CA VAL A 35 -47.08 38.89 11.32
C VAL A 35 -46.03 39.97 11.52
N THR A 36 -45.39 39.97 12.68
CA THR A 36 -44.35 40.95 13.03
C THR A 36 -43.00 40.43 12.51
N ALA A 37 -42.24 41.31 11.84
CA ALA A 37 -40.86 41.01 11.47
C ALA A 37 -39.97 41.01 12.72
N VAL A 38 -39.36 39.87 13.01
CA VAL A 38 -38.53 39.68 14.22
C VAL A 38 -37.07 39.42 13.86
N ILE A 39 -36.16 39.80 14.77
CA ILE A 39 -34.77 39.39 14.62
C ILE A 39 -34.61 38.00 15.22
N GLY A 40 -34.10 37.09 14.44
CA GLY A 40 -33.83 35.73 14.86
C GLY A 40 -32.66 35.10 14.14
N THR A 41 -32.40 33.83 14.47
CA THR A 41 -31.38 33.01 13.78
C THR A 41 -32.04 32.40 12.54
N LEU A 42 -31.29 32.35 11.43
CA LEU A 42 -31.69 31.73 10.19
C LEU A 42 -30.64 30.73 9.74
N SER A 43 -31.05 29.50 9.45
CA SER A 43 -30.18 28.44 8.98
C SER A 43 -30.75 27.86 7.68
N GLN A 44 -30.07 28.14 6.59
CA GLN A 44 -30.40 27.48 5.33
C GLN A 44 -29.76 26.12 5.28
N THR A 45 -30.58 25.07 5.13
CA THR A 45 -30.10 23.69 5.09
C THR A 45 -30.39 23.05 3.73
N VAL A 46 -29.44 22.22 3.29
CA VAL A 46 -29.63 21.32 2.15
C VAL A 46 -29.89 19.92 2.70
N VAL A 47 -31.00 19.30 2.28
CA VAL A 47 -31.36 17.94 2.70
C VAL A 47 -30.98 16.95 1.60
N ALA A 48 -30.31 15.89 2.00
CA ALA A 48 -29.88 14.83 1.10
C ALA A 48 -30.05 13.47 1.78
N THR A 49 -30.31 12.44 1.00
CA THR A 49 -30.29 11.06 1.50
C THR A 49 -28.90 10.47 1.24
N GLY A 50 -28.33 9.81 2.23
CA GLY A 50 -27.01 9.22 2.15
C GLY A 50 -26.98 7.77 2.57
N ARG A 51 -25.85 7.12 2.28
CA ARG A 51 -25.53 5.77 2.75
C ARG A 51 -24.27 5.80 3.57
N VAL A 52 -24.27 5.06 4.68
CA VAL A 52 -23.10 4.87 5.54
C VAL A 52 -22.13 3.92 4.86
N GLU A 53 -20.90 4.37 4.61
CA GLU A 53 -19.85 3.58 4.01
C GLU A 53 -18.54 3.70 4.83
N PRO A 54 -17.64 2.72 4.75
CA PRO A 54 -16.32 2.84 5.36
C PRO A 54 -15.46 3.81 4.52
N VAL A 55 -14.47 4.43 5.14
CA VAL A 55 -13.47 5.23 4.40
C VAL A 55 -12.67 4.34 3.44
N THR A 56 -12.34 3.13 3.87
CA THR A 56 -11.59 2.17 3.07
C THR A 56 -12.30 0.81 3.09
N GLU A 57 -12.63 0.31 1.92
CA GLU A 57 -13.11 -1.06 1.71
C GLU A 57 -12.07 -1.81 0.89
N VAL A 58 -11.65 -2.98 1.37
CA VAL A 58 -10.67 -3.84 0.71
C VAL A 58 -11.32 -5.18 0.39
N VAL A 59 -11.38 -5.50 -0.88
CA VAL A 59 -11.79 -6.82 -1.35
C VAL A 59 -10.56 -7.70 -1.47
N LEU A 60 -10.45 -8.68 -0.58
CA LEU A 60 -9.39 -9.69 -0.67
C LEU A 60 -9.77 -10.72 -1.73
N ALA A 61 -8.91 -10.84 -2.73
CA ALA A 61 -9.06 -11.80 -3.81
C ALA A 61 -7.93 -12.84 -3.77
N ASN A 62 -8.20 -13.99 -4.36
CA ASN A 62 -7.27 -15.10 -4.44
C ASN A 62 -6.10 -14.82 -5.41
N LYS A 63 -4.88 -15.17 -5.02
CA LYS A 63 -3.66 -15.05 -5.85
C LYS A 63 -3.24 -16.34 -6.53
N ILE A 64 -3.71 -17.49 -6.03
CA ILE A 64 -3.40 -18.82 -6.54
C ILE A 64 -4.68 -19.64 -6.65
N PRO A 65 -4.82 -20.53 -7.62
CA PRO A 65 -5.96 -21.46 -7.66
C PRO A 65 -5.80 -22.49 -6.55
N GLY A 66 -6.89 -22.96 -5.98
CA GLY A 66 -6.84 -24.01 -4.96
C GLY A 66 -8.14 -24.22 -4.23
N ARG A 67 -8.13 -25.18 -3.29
CA ARG A 67 -9.24 -25.47 -2.40
C ARG A 67 -9.04 -24.80 -1.05
N ILE A 68 -10.09 -24.22 -0.49
CA ILE A 68 -10.07 -23.62 0.83
C ILE A 68 -10.10 -24.72 1.89
N LYS A 69 -9.07 -24.79 2.73
CA LYS A 69 -8.95 -25.71 3.86
C LYS A 69 -9.73 -25.21 5.06
N ALA A 70 -9.58 -23.93 5.37
CA ALA A 70 -10.26 -23.30 6.50
C ALA A 70 -10.44 -21.78 6.30
N VAL A 71 -11.56 -21.26 6.80
CA VAL A 71 -11.79 -19.82 6.97
C VAL A 71 -11.73 -19.52 8.46
N LEU A 72 -10.75 -18.73 8.87
CA LEU A 72 -10.40 -18.48 10.28
C LEU A 72 -11.19 -17.35 10.93
N VAL A 73 -12.01 -16.63 10.14
CA VAL A 73 -12.75 -15.45 10.58
C VAL A 73 -14.22 -15.53 10.17
N LYS A 74 -15.05 -14.78 10.91
CA LYS A 74 -16.48 -14.65 10.65
C LYS A 74 -16.82 -13.19 10.31
N PRO A 75 -17.94 -12.93 9.58
CA PRO A 75 -18.46 -11.59 9.43
C PRO A 75 -18.69 -10.94 10.81
N GLY A 76 -18.15 -9.74 10.98
CA GLY A 76 -18.19 -9.01 12.23
C GLY A 76 -16.91 -9.06 13.08
N ASP A 77 -15.97 -9.95 12.79
CA ASP A 77 -14.72 -10.06 13.55
C ASP A 77 -13.81 -8.86 13.27
N LEU A 78 -13.13 -8.39 14.34
CA LEU A 78 -12.04 -7.41 14.24
C LEU A 78 -10.75 -8.11 13.83
N ILE A 79 -10.06 -7.55 12.87
CA ILE A 79 -8.83 -8.10 12.29
C ILE A 79 -7.70 -7.08 12.31
N ARG A 80 -6.46 -7.59 12.32
CA ARG A 80 -5.24 -6.80 12.25
C ARG A 80 -4.49 -7.08 10.95
N ALA A 81 -3.75 -6.10 10.48
CA ALA A 81 -2.82 -6.30 9.36
C ALA A 81 -1.82 -7.43 9.67
N GLY A 82 -1.59 -8.33 8.69
CA GLY A 82 -0.78 -9.54 8.85
C GLY A 82 -1.48 -10.72 9.51
N GLN A 83 -2.73 -10.58 9.95
CA GLN A 83 -3.50 -11.70 10.50
C GLN A 83 -3.95 -12.63 9.38
N ALA A 84 -3.70 -13.96 9.54
CA ALA A 84 -4.21 -14.96 8.63
C ALA A 84 -5.74 -15.07 8.74
N LEU A 85 -6.42 -15.02 7.61
CA LEU A 85 -7.89 -15.01 7.50
C LEU A 85 -8.42 -16.27 6.83
N ILE A 86 -7.73 -16.77 5.81
CA ILE A 86 -8.10 -17.97 5.06
C ILE A 86 -6.85 -18.82 4.86
N GLN A 87 -6.99 -20.11 5.04
CA GLN A 87 -5.98 -21.13 4.76
C GLN A 87 -6.43 -21.98 3.57
N PHE A 88 -5.63 -22.00 2.52
CA PHE A 88 -5.76 -22.94 1.42
C PHE A 88 -5.17 -24.30 1.77
N ASP A 89 -5.52 -25.33 1.00
CA ASP A 89 -4.83 -26.60 1.04
C ASP A 89 -3.39 -26.39 0.54
N ASP A 90 -2.45 -26.62 1.41
CA ASP A 90 -1.03 -26.33 1.23
C ASP A 90 -0.18 -27.59 0.94
N GLU A 91 -0.80 -28.77 0.89
CA GLU A 91 -0.08 -30.05 0.82
C GLU A 91 0.79 -30.15 -0.44
N GLU A 92 0.27 -29.76 -1.60
CA GLU A 92 0.99 -29.77 -2.86
C GLU A 92 2.15 -28.75 -2.85
N PHE A 93 1.91 -27.53 -2.40
CA PHE A 93 2.91 -26.45 -2.33
C PHE A 93 4.01 -26.78 -1.31
N ALA A 94 3.63 -27.38 -0.18
CA ALA A 94 4.59 -27.89 0.80
C ALA A 94 5.44 -29.03 0.24
N ALA A 95 4.87 -29.90 -0.58
CA ALA A 95 5.62 -30.94 -1.28
C ALA A 95 6.61 -30.35 -2.29
N GLN A 96 6.20 -29.37 -3.09
CA GLN A 96 7.08 -28.64 -4.02
C GLN A 96 8.24 -27.96 -3.29
N MET A 97 7.97 -27.33 -2.15
CA MET A 97 9.01 -26.72 -1.33
C MET A 97 10.00 -27.76 -0.78
N ARG A 98 9.52 -28.94 -0.31
CA ARG A 98 10.40 -30.03 0.12
C ARG A 98 11.30 -30.51 -1.02
N MET A 99 10.77 -30.66 -2.23
CA MET A 99 11.54 -31.03 -3.43
C MET A 99 12.63 -29.98 -3.74
N ALA A 100 12.29 -28.69 -3.76
CA ALA A 100 13.25 -27.64 -4.01
C ALA A 100 14.37 -27.61 -2.94
N ARG A 101 14.05 -27.83 -1.67
CA ARG A 101 15.04 -27.94 -0.58
C ARG A 101 15.95 -29.17 -0.77
N ALA A 102 15.41 -30.31 -1.18
CA ALA A 102 16.21 -31.49 -1.47
C ALA A 102 17.21 -31.23 -2.61
N GLN A 103 16.79 -30.56 -3.68
CA GLN A 103 17.66 -30.15 -4.77
C GLN A 103 18.79 -29.23 -4.30
N LEU A 104 18.51 -28.27 -3.43
CA LEU A 104 19.53 -27.38 -2.84
C LEU A 104 20.54 -28.18 -2.01
N VAL A 105 20.10 -29.18 -1.24
CA VAL A 105 21.01 -30.06 -0.47
C VAL A 105 21.92 -30.84 -1.41
N THR A 106 21.39 -31.39 -2.50
CA THR A 106 22.17 -32.10 -3.53
C THR A 106 23.20 -31.18 -4.19
N ALA A 107 22.80 -29.96 -4.59
CA ALA A 107 23.70 -28.98 -5.19
C ALA A 107 24.83 -28.57 -4.24
N ARG A 108 24.57 -28.40 -2.95
CA ARG A 108 25.59 -28.14 -1.93
C ARG A 108 26.57 -29.30 -1.75
N ALA A 109 26.07 -30.52 -1.81
CA ALA A 109 26.96 -31.70 -1.77
C ALA A 109 27.90 -31.76 -2.97
N GLU A 110 27.42 -31.35 -4.17
CA GLU A 110 28.23 -31.28 -5.38
C GLU A 110 29.33 -30.21 -5.29
N VAL A 111 29.04 -29.03 -4.72
CA VAL A 111 30.08 -28.02 -4.42
C VAL A 111 31.16 -28.62 -3.54
N LYS A 112 30.80 -29.31 -2.47
CA LYS A 112 31.76 -29.93 -1.55
C LYS A 112 32.61 -31.01 -2.24
N ARG A 113 32.03 -31.75 -3.20
CA ARG A 113 32.78 -32.71 -4.03
C ARG A 113 33.74 -31.99 -4.95
N ALA A 114 33.31 -30.91 -5.61
CA ALA A 114 34.15 -30.12 -6.51
C ALA A 114 35.29 -29.41 -5.75
N GLU A 115 35.05 -28.89 -4.56
CA GLU A 115 36.09 -28.32 -3.67
C GLU A 115 37.20 -29.34 -3.40
N ARG A 116 36.84 -30.59 -3.08
CA ARG A 116 37.80 -31.67 -2.87
C ARG A 116 38.61 -32.00 -4.14
N ALA A 117 37.97 -31.96 -5.31
CA ALA A 117 38.64 -32.19 -6.58
C ALA A 117 39.66 -31.06 -6.86
N VAL A 118 39.36 -29.78 -6.58
CA VAL A 118 40.30 -28.67 -6.69
C VAL A 118 41.46 -28.87 -5.73
N GLU A 119 41.22 -29.22 -4.49
CA GLU A 119 42.26 -29.49 -3.48
C GLU A 119 43.19 -30.60 -3.96
N THR A 120 42.67 -31.73 -4.47
CA THR A 120 43.43 -32.82 -5.01
C THR A 120 44.29 -32.42 -6.21
N SER A 121 43.69 -31.70 -7.20
CA SER A 121 44.40 -31.24 -8.37
C SER A 121 45.50 -30.24 -8.00
N ARG A 122 45.24 -29.36 -7.03
CA ARG A 122 46.20 -28.40 -6.51
C ARG A 122 47.38 -29.09 -5.79
N ALA A 123 47.08 -30.13 -4.99
CA ALA A 123 48.14 -30.95 -4.34
C ALA A 123 49.02 -31.64 -5.37
N GLN A 124 48.44 -32.21 -6.43
CA GLN A 124 49.17 -32.83 -7.53
C GLN A 124 50.03 -31.82 -8.28
N TRP A 125 49.54 -30.60 -8.53
CA TRP A 125 50.33 -29.55 -9.16
C TRP A 125 51.50 -29.13 -8.29
N VAL A 126 51.32 -28.98 -6.97
CA VAL A 126 52.37 -28.66 -6.01
C VAL A 126 53.45 -29.75 -6.00
N ASP A 127 53.05 -31.03 -6.02
CA ASP A 127 53.96 -32.16 -6.06
C ASP A 127 54.83 -32.16 -7.35
N VAL A 128 54.19 -31.96 -8.52
CA VAL A 128 54.89 -31.80 -9.79
C VAL A 128 55.83 -30.58 -9.77
N LYS A 129 55.35 -29.44 -9.24
CA LYS A 129 56.12 -28.19 -9.17
C LYS A 129 57.34 -28.31 -8.24
N SER A 130 57.25 -29.09 -7.18
CA SER A 130 58.38 -29.27 -6.24
C SER A 130 59.58 -29.99 -6.87
N GLY A 131 59.34 -30.76 -7.97
CA GLY A 131 60.36 -31.46 -8.70
C GLY A 131 61.00 -32.62 -7.91
N PRO A 132 62.25 -33.00 -8.27
CA PRO A 132 62.99 -34.08 -7.58
C PRO A 132 63.27 -33.72 -6.12
N ARG A 133 63.18 -34.73 -5.28
CA ARG A 133 63.47 -34.56 -3.84
C ARG A 133 64.92 -34.23 -3.59
N PRO A 134 65.26 -33.40 -2.58
CA PRO A 134 66.61 -33.04 -2.24
C PRO A 134 67.54 -34.28 -2.06
N GLN A 135 67.01 -35.39 -1.53
CA GLN A 135 67.76 -36.63 -1.35
C GLN A 135 68.16 -37.32 -2.69
N GLU A 136 67.22 -37.17 -3.72
CA GLU A 136 67.51 -37.70 -5.07
C GLU A 136 68.67 -36.91 -5.74
N ILE A 137 68.66 -35.58 -5.58
CA ILE A 137 69.69 -34.72 -6.07
C ILE A 137 71.03 -35.01 -5.36
N GLU A 138 71.06 -35.17 -4.05
CA GLU A 138 72.26 -35.50 -3.29
C GLU A 138 72.79 -36.86 -3.67
N ARG A 139 71.94 -37.85 -3.91
CA ARG A 139 72.35 -39.17 -4.42
C ARG A 139 73.01 -39.06 -5.80
N ALA A 140 72.38 -38.33 -6.72
CA ALA A 140 72.90 -38.13 -8.07
C ALA A 140 74.28 -37.36 -8.03
N ARG A 141 74.40 -36.40 -7.12
CA ARG A 141 75.70 -35.72 -6.89
C ARG A 141 76.79 -36.68 -6.40
N ALA A 142 76.49 -37.58 -5.46
CA ALA A 142 77.47 -38.57 -4.97
C ALA A 142 77.78 -39.61 -6.05
N GLU A 143 76.84 -39.98 -6.91
CA GLU A 143 77.11 -40.85 -8.06
C GLU A 143 78.06 -40.18 -9.09
N LEU A 144 77.82 -38.86 -9.36
CA LEU A 144 78.69 -38.12 -10.24
C LEU A 144 80.15 -38.01 -9.65
N GLU A 145 80.26 -37.69 -8.37
CA GLU A 145 81.58 -37.63 -7.70
C GLU A 145 82.29 -38.97 -7.79
N ALA A 146 81.58 -40.07 -7.57
CA ALA A 146 82.23 -41.40 -7.72
C ALA A 146 82.64 -41.73 -9.17
N ALA A 147 81.89 -41.26 -10.19
CA ALA A 147 82.24 -41.41 -11.60
C ALA A 147 83.45 -40.50 -11.94
N HIS A 148 83.47 -39.27 -11.44
CA HIS A 148 84.60 -38.36 -11.60
C HIS A 148 85.89 -38.95 -11.05
N GLN A 149 85.87 -39.52 -9.86
CA GLN A 149 87.02 -40.16 -9.27
C GLN A 149 87.52 -41.34 -10.10
N ARG A 150 86.62 -42.16 -10.65
CA ARG A 150 87.00 -43.28 -11.53
C ARG A 150 87.65 -42.80 -12.84
N ALA A 151 87.00 -41.85 -13.52
CA ALA A 151 87.52 -41.26 -14.75
C ALA A 151 88.88 -40.63 -14.53
N ARG A 152 89.12 -39.89 -13.43
CA ARG A 152 90.34 -39.29 -13.03
C ARG A 152 91.45 -40.34 -12.79
N ASN A 153 91.10 -41.43 -12.11
CA ASN A 153 92.09 -42.56 -11.88
C ASN A 153 92.43 -43.24 -13.19
N ALA A 154 91.49 -43.53 -14.07
CA ALA A 154 91.71 -44.13 -15.38
C ALA A 154 92.64 -43.22 -16.26
N GLU A 155 92.44 -41.90 -16.23
CA GLU A 155 93.24 -40.93 -16.93
C GLU A 155 94.64 -40.88 -16.41
N ILE A 156 94.87 -40.97 -15.09
CA ILE A 156 96.21 -41.03 -14.47
C ILE A 156 96.92 -42.32 -14.91
N GLU A 157 96.19 -43.47 -14.88
CA GLU A 157 96.78 -44.73 -15.36
C GLU A 157 97.13 -44.70 -16.87
N ARG A 158 96.19 -44.14 -17.71
CA ARG A 158 96.53 -43.91 -19.12
C ARG A 158 97.79 -43.09 -19.29
N GLY A 159 97.93 -41.98 -18.53
CA GLY A 159 99.11 -41.15 -18.56
C GLY A 159 100.41 -41.84 -18.13
N ARG A 160 100.34 -42.74 -17.14
CA ARG A 160 101.44 -43.61 -16.71
C ARG A 160 101.83 -44.60 -17.80
N TYR A 161 100.86 -45.33 -18.36
CA TYR A 161 101.13 -46.34 -19.41
C TYR A 161 101.65 -45.70 -20.70
N ARG A 162 101.23 -44.47 -21.05
CA ARG A 162 101.80 -43.71 -22.16
C ARG A 162 103.30 -43.49 -22.00
N LYS A 163 103.72 -42.99 -20.83
CA LYS A 163 105.14 -42.78 -20.53
C LYS A 163 105.96 -44.06 -20.57
N LEU A 164 105.37 -45.17 -20.09
CA LEU A 164 106.00 -46.51 -20.12
C LEU A 164 106.09 -47.06 -21.54
N ALA A 165 105.09 -46.85 -22.38
CA ALA A 165 105.05 -47.25 -23.77
C ALA A 165 106.10 -46.45 -24.58
N ASP A 166 106.22 -45.15 -24.37
CA ASP A 166 107.26 -44.28 -25.00
C ASP A 166 108.67 -44.69 -24.60
N GLY A 167 108.85 -45.27 -23.37
CA GLY A 167 110.07 -45.82 -22.90
C GLY A 167 110.35 -47.31 -23.31
N GLY A 168 109.46 -47.93 -24.00
CA GLY A 168 109.55 -49.32 -24.45
C GLY A 168 109.30 -50.40 -23.34
N HIS A 169 108.78 -50.01 -22.17
CA HIS A 169 108.58 -50.88 -21.01
C HIS A 169 107.27 -51.65 -21.00
N VAL A 170 106.26 -51.28 -21.84
CA VAL A 170 105.02 -51.93 -22.00
C VAL A 170 104.68 -52.00 -23.50
N SER A 171 103.77 -52.94 -23.89
CA SER A 171 103.30 -53.07 -25.26
C SER A 171 102.32 -51.97 -25.65
N LEU A 172 102.21 -51.56 -26.92
CA LEU A 172 101.24 -50.66 -27.46
C LEU A 172 99.78 -51.16 -27.17
N SER A 173 99.55 -52.44 -27.25
CA SER A 173 98.21 -53.06 -26.94
C SER A 173 97.80 -52.82 -25.49
N GLN A 174 98.74 -52.81 -24.52
CA GLN A 174 98.45 -52.50 -23.12
C GLN A 174 98.12 -50.99 -22.91
N TYR A 175 98.80 -50.11 -23.64
CA TYR A 175 98.47 -48.69 -23.64
C TYR A 175 97.07 -48.45 -24.25
N ASP A 176 96.78 -49.06 -25.46
CA ASP A 176 95.51 -48.94 -26.12
C ASP A 176 94.32 -49.40 -25.23
N ALA A 177 94.52 -50.49 -24.47
CA ALA A 177 93.59 -50.97 -23.50
C ALA A 177 93.32 -49.94 -22.40
N ARG A 178 94.28 -49.27 -21.84
CA ARG A 178 94.15 -48.19 -20.84
C ARG A 178 93.56 -46.94 -21.44
N GLU A 179 93.89 -46.62 -22.69
CA GLU A 179 93.25 -45.51 -23.39
C GLU A 179 91.76 -45.75 -23.61
N ALA A 180 91.36 -46.97 -24.02
CA ALA A 180 89.98 -47.34 -24.17
C ALA A 180 89.21 -47.30 -22.83
N GLU A 181 89.82 -47.76 -21.74
CA GLU A 181 89.29 -47.71 -20.38
C GLU A 181 89.08 -46.25 -19.94
N ALA A 182 90.09 -45.37 -20.11
CA ALA A 182 90.00 -43.93 -19.77
C ALA A 182 88.86 -43.25 -20.58
N LYS A 183 88.76 -43.54 -21.88
CA LYS A 183 87.69 -43.04 -22.73
C LYS A 183 86.27 -43.52 -22.25
N ALA A 184 86.19 -44.80 -21.84
CA ALA A 184 84.97 -45.38 -21.35
C ALA A 184 84.51 -44.75 -20.01
N GLU A 185 85.44 -44.58 -19.04
CA GLU A 185 85.09 -43.92 -17.77
C GLU A 185 84.79 -42.42 -17.93
N ALA A 186 85.48 -41.67 -18.83
CA ALA A 186 85.12 -40.32 -19.17
C ALA A 186 83.72 -40.22 -19.83
N ALA A 187 83.34 -41.20 -20.65
CA ALA A 187 82.00 -41.28 -21.21
C ALA A 187 80.92 -41.54 -20.13
N ARG A 188 81.24 -42.41 -19.14
CA ARG A 188 80.35 -42.65 -18.00
C ARG A 188 80.16 -41.43 -17.11
N GLU A 189 81.27 -40.70 -16.82
CA GLU A 189 81.22 -39.44 -16.07
C GLU A 189 80.26 -38.46 -16.74
N ARG A 190 80.40 -38.20 -18.06
CA ARG A 190 79.51 -37.31 -18.81
C ARG A 190 78.06 -37.77 -18.76
N ALA A 191 77.83 -39.08 -18.91
CA ALA A 191 76.45 -39.61 -18.84
C ALA A 191 75.80 -39.37 -17.43
N THR A 192 76.60 -39.52 -16.36
CA THR A 192 76.13 -39.29 -14.99
C THR A 192 75.92 -37.77 -14.75
N GLU A 193 76.83 -36.90 -15.30
CA GLU A 193 76.64 -35.43 -15.27
C GLU A 193 75.36 -34.99 -15.97
N GLU A 194 75.07 -35.51 -17.18
CA GLU A 194 73.87 -35.22 -17.90
C GLU A 194 72.63 -35.70 -17.13
N SER A 195 72.71 -36.84 -16.45
CA SER A 195 71.59 -37.34 -15.60
C SER A 195 71.31 -36.39 -14.42
N LEU A 196 72.40 -35.88 -13.76
CA LEU A 196 72.27 -34.85 -12.71
C LEU A 196 71.67 -33.56 -13.26
N ASN A 197 72.13 -33.09 -14.43
CA ASN A 197 71.66 -31.86 -15.07
C ASN A 197 70.18 -31.99 -15.40
N LEU A 198 69.72 -33.14 -15.86
CA LEU A 198 68.29 -33.41 -16.08
C LEU A 198 67.45 -33.36 -14.80
N LEU A 199 68.01 -33.89 -13.69
CA LEU A 199 67.29 -33.77 -12.39
C LEU A 199 67.25 -32.32 -11.92
N LEU A 200 68.39 -31.57 -12.05
CA LEU A 200 68.48 -30.15 -11.67
C LEU A 200 67.54 -29.25 -12.54
N ALA A 201 67.37 -29.57 -13.82
CA ALA A 201 66.46 -28.87 -14.70
C ALA A 201 64.98 -28.96 -14.24
N GLY A 202 64.68 -29.94 -13.38
CA GLY A 202 63.33 -30.10 -12.83
C GLY A 202 62.30 -30.58 -13.83
N PRO A 203 61.03 -30.41 -13.52
CA PRO A 203 59.90 -30.85 -14.37
C PRO A 203 59.82 -30.01 -15.65
N LYS A 204 59.49 -30.66 -16.75
CA LYS A 204 59.30 -29.98 -18.03
C LYS A 204 58.19 -28.95 -17.96
N PRO A 205 58.30 -27.79 -18.62
CA PRO A 205 57.25 -26.74 -18.66
C PRO A 205 55.91 -27.28 -19.09
N GLU A 206 55.85 -28.21 -20.05
CA GLU A 206 54.60 -28.81 -20.54
C GLU A 206 53.91 -29.65 -19.45
N THR A 207 54.73 -30.35 -18.60
CA THR A 207 54.18 -31.14 -17.47
C THR A 207 53.55 -30.21 -16.42
N LEU A 208 54.21 -29.11 -16.10
CA LEU A 208 53.68 -28.08 -15.20
C LEU A 208 52.40 -27.45 -15.76
N GLN A 209 52.39 -27.09 -17.05
CA GLN A 209 51.25 -26.55 -17.73
C GLN A 209 50.06 -27.53 -17.71
N THR A 210 50.30 -28.80 -18.01
CA THR A 210 49.27 -29.85 -17.96
C THR A 210 48.70 -30.03 -16.55
N ALA A 211 49.54 -30.03 -15.53
CA ALA A 211 49.10 -30.14 -14.14
C ALA A 211 48.29 -28.89 -13.71
N TRP A 212 48.69 -27.70 -14.17
CA TRP A 212 47.95 -26.46 -13.91
C TRP A 212 46.59 -26.46 -14.62
N ALA A 213 46.51 -26.89 -15.89
CA ALA A 213 45.25 -26.99 -16.63
C ALA A 213 44.23 -27.86 -15.91
N ARG A 214 44.66 -28.91 -15.20
CA ARG A 214 43.77 -29.73 -14.36
C ARG A 214 43.21 -28.95 -13.16
N VAL A 215 44.01 -28.06 -12.56
CA VAL A 215 43.53 -27.16 -11.49
C VAL A 215 42.47 -26.20 -12.05
N GLU A 216 42.73 -25.62 -13.22
CA GLU A 216 41.77 -24.73 -13.88
C GLU A 216 40.46 -25.44 -14.23
N GLU A 217 40.56 -26.66 -14.78
CA GLU A 217 39.39 -27.51 -15.07
C GLU A 217 38.58 -27.80 -13.80
N ALA A 218 39.23 -28.24 -12.72
CA ALA A 218 38.59 -28.50 -11.44
C ALA A 218 37.91 -27.22 -10.87
N THR A 219 38.58 -26.07 -11.02
CA THR A 219 38.04 -24.78 -10.58
C THR A 219 36.81 -24.36 -11.40
N ALA A 220 36.80 -24.61 -12.73
CA ALA A 220 35.68 -24.37 -13.57
C ALA A 220 34.46 -25.24 -13.18
N VAL A 221 34.72 -26.51 -12.82
CA VAL A 221 33.69 -27.42 -12.29
C VAL A 221 33.13 -26.89 -10.96
N LEU A 222 33.98 -26.41 -10.06
CA LEU A 222 33.56 -25.80 -8.79
C LEU A 222 32.68 -24.56 -9.04
N THR A 223 33.08 -23.68 -9.94
CA THR A 223 32.30 -22.48 -10.29
C THR A 223 30.91 -22.85 -10.83
N ARG A 224 30.85 -23.87 -11.67
CA ARG A 224 29.55 -24.39 -12.18
C ARG A 224 28.70 -24.97 -11.06
N ALA A 225 29.28 -25.72 -10.14
CA ALA A 225 28.56 -26.28 -8.99
C ALA A 225 28.02 -25.17 -8.06
N GLN A 226 28.81 -24.10 -7.85
CA GLN A 226 28.37 -22.93 -7.09
C GLN A 226 27.19 -22.21 -7.77
N ALA A 227 27.24 -22.04 -9.10
CA ALA A 227 26.12 -21.48 -9.85
C ALA A 227 24.84 -22.32 -9.69
N GLN A 228 24.98 -23.66 -9.68
CA GLN A 228 23.84 -24.58 -9.46
C GLN A 228 23.24 -24.42 -8.05
N VAL A 229 24.03 -24.11 -7.03
CA VAL A 229 23.52 -23.79 -5.69
C VAL A 229 22.66 -22.52 -5.72
N LEU A 230 23.11 -21.48 -6.41
CA LEU A 230 22.33 -20.22 -6.54
C LEU A 230 21.00 -20.47 -7.26
N GLU A 231 21.01 -21.25 -8.33
CA GLU A 231 19.78 -21.62 -9.05
C GLU A 231 18.83 -22.42 -8.15
N SER A 232 19.34 -23.41 -7.42
CA SER A 232 18.54 -24.21 -6.49
C SER A 232 18.01 -23.37 -5.34
N GLN A 233 18.77 -22.41 -4.86
CA GLN A 233 18.34 -21.48 -3.82
C GLN A 233 17.20 -20.57 -4.31
N ALA A 234 17.30 -20.01 -5.51
CA ALA A 234 16.23 -19.24 -6.12
C ALA A 234 14.95 -20.10 -6.33
N SER A 235 15.12 -21.38 -6.60
CA SER A 235 13.98 -22.31 -6.69
C SER A 235 13.29 -22.52 -5.33
N VAL A 236 14.06 -22.63 -4.23
CA VAL A 236 13.52 -22.68 -2.86
C VAL A 236 12.77 -21.39 -2.52
N GLU A 237 13.34 -20.24 -2.81
CA GLU A 237 12.70 -18.93 -2.55
C GLU A 237 11.38 -18.80 -3.32
N ARG A 238 11.33 -19.23 -4.57
CA ARG A 238 10.11 -19.26 -5.37
C ARG A 238 9.05 -20.16 -4.75
N ALA A 239 9.43 -21.40 -4.38
CA ALA A 239 8.50 -22.33 -3.75
C ALA A 239 8.00 -21.85 -2.39
N ASP A 240 8.85 -21.18 -1.59
CA ASP A 240 8.49 -20.55 -0.32
C ASP A 240 7.51 -19.38 -0.53
N ALA A 241 7.76 -18.52 -1.52
CA ALA A 241 6.87 -17.42 -1.86
C ALA A 241 5.47 -17.90 -2.26
N VAL A 242 5.39 -18.98 -3.05
CA VAL A 242 4.11 -19.59 -3.43
C VAL A 242 3.43 -20.22 -2.22
N LEU A 243 4.16 -20.95 -1.38
CA LEU A 243 3.62 -21.56 -0.17
C LEU A 243 3.05 -20.50 0.80
N ARG A 244 3.70 -19.35 0.95
CA ARG A 244 3.16 -18.24 1.76
C ARG A 244 1.84 -17.70 1.22
N THR A 245 1.61 -17.74 -0.09
CA THR A 245 0.33 -17.29 -0.66
C THR A 245 -0.84 -18.20 -0.36
N THR A 246 -0.61 -19.41 0.18
CA THR A 246 -1.67 -20.32 0.66
C THR A 246 -2.36 -19.80 1.93
N ALA A 247 -1.70 -18.94 2.70
CA ALA A 247 -2.30 -18.20 3.80
C ALA A 247 -2.68 -16.80 3.31
N VAL A 248 -3.97 -16.51 3.24
CA VAL A 248 -4.45 -15.18 2.90
C VAL A 248 -4.50 -14.32 4.16
N GLU A 249 -3.67 -13.30 4.19
CA GLU A 249 -3.53 -12.38 5.32
C GLU A 249 -4.24 -11.05 5.05
N SER A 250 -4.65 -10.39 6.13
CA SER A 250 -5.20 -9.03 6.04
C SER A 250 -4.12 -8.01 5.70
N SER A 251 -4.40 -7.14 4.73
CA SER A 251 -3.55 -5.98 4.41
C SER A 251 -3.85 -4.75 5.28
N VAL A 252 -4.96 -4.76 6.03
CA VAL A 252 -5.45 -3.61 6.79
C VAL A 252 -5.91 -4.02 8.20
N ASN A 253 -5.93 -3.04 9.11
CA ASN A 253 -6.67 -3.18 10.36
C ASN A 253 -8.12 -2.83 10.09
N GLY A 254 -9.07 -3.61 10.62
CA GLY A 254 -10.47 -3.34 10.37
C GLY A 254 -11.39 -4.45 10.83
N LYS A 255 -12.49 -4.61 10.11
CA LYS A 255 -13.53 -5.60 10.40
C LYS A 255 -13.90 -6.38 9.14
N VAL A 256 -14.20 -7.65 9.30
CA VAL A 256 -14.74 -8.48 8.20
C VAL A 256 -16.20 -8.09 7.99
N ILE A 257 -16.52 -7.57 6.80
CA ILE A 257 -17.88 -7.15 6.45
C ILE A 257 -18.65 -8.30 5.83
N ARG A 258 -18.03 -9.02 4.88
CA ARG A 258 -18.65 -10.17 4.21
C ARG A 258 -17.65 -11.28 3.98
N LYS A 259 -18.12 -12.50 4.13
CA LYS A 259 -17.45 -13.73 3.74
C LYS A 259 -18.13 -14.24 2.46
N LEU A 260 -17.37 -14.47 1.43
CA LEU A 260 -17.88 -14.85 0.09
C LEU A 260 -17.58 -16.31 -0.25
N VAL A 261 -16.82 -17.01 0.60
CA VAL A 261 -16.36 -18.37 0.37
C VAL A 261 -16.47 -19.22 1.64
N GLU A 262 -16.60 -20.54 1.47
CA GLU A 262 -16.72 -21.52 2.56
C GLU A 262 -15.56 -22.52 2.53
N PRO A 263 -15.23 -23.18 3.66
CA PRO A 263 -14.31 -24.29 3.68
C PRO A 263 -14.76 -25.41 2.72
N GLY A 264 -13.84 -25.88 1.87
CA GLY A 264 -14.12 -26.88 0.84
C GLY A 264 -14.35 -26.32 -0.55
N ASP A 265 -14.59 -25.01 -0.68
CA ASP A 265 -14.75 -24.35 -1.99
C ASP A 265 -13.44 -24.43 -2.80
N ALA A 266 -13.59 -24.66 -4.10
CA ALA A 266 -12.51 -24.51 -5.07
C ALA A 266 -12.62 -23.12 -5.73
N VAL A 267 -11.55 -22.36 -5.67
CA VAL A 267 -11.52 -20.98 -6.18
C VAL A 267 -10.36 -20.79 -7.14
N ASP A 268 -10.58 -19.95 -8.15
CA ASP A 268 -9.58 -19.59 -9.14
C ASP A 268 -8.99 -18.20 -8.83
N ILE A 269 -7.96 -17.82 -9.57
CA ILE A 269 -7.26 -16.52 -9.39
C ILE A 269 -8.24 -15.36 -9.60
N GLY A 270 -8.17 -14.38 -8.71
CA GLY A 270 -8.99 -13.16 -8.79
C GLY A 270 -10.39 -13.27 -8.21
N ILE A 271 -10.81 -14.45 -7.74
CA ILE A 271 -12.11 -14.62 -7.07
C ILE A 271 -12.10 -13.88 -5.72
N PRO A 272 -13.08 -13.01 -5.45
CA PRO A 272 -13.21 -12.35 -4.16
C PRO A 272 -13.49 -13.35 -3.04
N LEU A 273 -12.73 -13.29 -1.97
CA LEU A 273 -12.83 -14.19 -0.81
C LEU A 273 -13.51 -13.52 0.38
N LEU A 274 -13.05 -12.35 0.76
CA LEU A 274 -13.52 -11.57 1.90
C LEU A 274 -13.61 -10.09 1.53
N VAL A 275 -14.55 -9.40 2.14
CA VAL A 275 -14.65 -7.94 2.11
C VAL A 275 -14.31 -7.42 3.49
N LEU A 276 -13.28 -6.61 3.58
CA LEU A 276 -12.78 -5.98 4.80
C LEU A 276 -13.04 -4.49 4.74
N ALA A 277 -13.27 -3.85 5.89
CA ALA A 277 -13.39 -2.41 5.96
C ALA A 277 -12.76 -1.86 7.24
N ASP A 278 -12.16 -0.68 7.13
CA ASP A 278 -11.80 0.11 8.30
C ASP A 278 -13.07 0.75 8.86
N VAL A 279 -13.47 0.31 10.05
CA VAL A 279 -14.68 0.80 10.73
C VAL A 279 -14.39 1.86 11.78
N GLN A 280 -13.12 2.25 11.97
CA GLN A 280 -12.76 3.31 12.92
C GLN A 280 -13.25 4.67 12.44
N LYS A 281 -13.26 4.86 11.12
CA LYS A 281 -13.78 6.06 10.46
C LYS A 281 -14.84 5.67 9.45
N ILE A 282 -16.00 6.26 9.59
CA ILE A 282 -17.10 6.08 8.65
C ILE A 282 -17.43 7.40 7.95
N ILE A 283 -17.87 7.29 6.73
CA ILE A 283 -18.35 8.40 5.92
C ILE A 283 -19.79 8.14 5.51
N VAL A 284 -20.51 9.21 5.29
CA VAL A 284 -21.80 9.16 4.64
C VAL A 284 -21.65 9.70 3.23
N LYS A 285 -21.95 8.87 2.24
CA LYS A 285 -22.10 9.33 0.85
C LYS A 285 -23.52 9.79 0.64
N ALA A 286 -23.70 11.10 0.54
CA ALA A 286 -24.98 11.75 0.38
C ALA A 286 -25.20 12.15 -1.08
N ASP A 287 -26.38 11.85 -1.60
CA ASP A 287 -26.84 12.24 -2.95
C ASP A 287 -27.50 13.62 -2.87
N VAL A 288 -26.73 14.69 -3.12
CA VAL A 288 -27.23 16.08 -3.12
C VAL A 288 -27.81 16.43 -4.49
N ASP A 289 -28.98 17.04 -4.52
CA ASP A 289 -29.63 17.47 -5.76
C ASP A 289 -28.81 18.53 -6.50
N GLU A 290 -28.77 18.45 -7.84
CA GLU A 290 -28.02 19.39 -8.71
C GLU A 290 -28.39 20.84 -8.43
N THR A 291 -29.63 21.13 -8.08
CA THR A 291 -30.13 22.50 -7.79
C THR A 291 -29.56 23.08 -6.50
N ASP A 292 -29.10 22.25 -5.59
CA ASP A 292 -28.58 22.63 -4.28
C ASP A 292 -27.05 22.56 -4.19
N VAL A 293 -26.37 22.01 -5.19
CA VAL A 293 -24.91 21.89 -5.23
C VAL A 293 -24.19 23.22 -5.05
N GLY A 294 -24.72 24.30 -5.67
CA GLY A 294 -24.13 25.63 -5.55
C GLY A 294 -24.20 26.25 -4.15
N LYS A 295 -24.92 25.62 -3.20
CA LYS A 295 -25.08 26.07 -1.82
C LYS A 295 -24.12 25.35 -0.86
N ILE A 296 -23.55 24.21 -1.26
CA ILE A 296 -22.68 23.41 -0.41
C ILE A 296 -21.20 23.76 -0.64
N ALA A 297 -20.40 23.68 0.43
CA ALA A 297 -18.97 23.91 0.39
C ALA A 297 -18.23 22.95 1.34
N LEU A 298 -16.96 22.74 1.08
CA LEU A 298 -16.09 21.93 1.94
C LEU A 298 -16.03 22.54 3.35
N GLY A 299 -16.01 21.69 4.37
CA GLY A 299 -15.94 22.09 5.77
C GLY A 299 -17.26 22.50 6.40
N GLN A 300 -18.38 22.52 5.65
CA GLN A 300 -19.70 22.78 6.23
C GLN A 300 -20.10 21.69 7.20
N LYS A 301 -20.79 22.09 8.27
CA LYS A 301 -21.35 21.17 9.27
C LYS A 301 -22.59 20.48 8.71
N ALA A 302 -22.71 19.21 9.01
CA ALA A 302 -23.87 18.41 8.68
C ALA A 302 -24.42 17.71 9.92
N SER A 303 -25.72 17.50 9.96
CA SER A 303 -26.40 16.65 10.92
C SER A 303 -26.96 15.42 10.20
N ILE A 304 -26.62 14.26 10.72
CA ILE A 304 -27.00 12.97 10.16
C ILE A 304 -28.01 12.33 11.09
N THR A 305 -29.14 11.90 10.55
CA THR A 305 -30.21 11.21 11.31
C THR A 305 -30.53 9.89 10.62
N SER A 306 -30.97 8.92 11.41
CA SER A 306 -31.37 7.60 10.90
C SER A 306 -32.67 7.16 11.60
N ASP A 307 -33.59 6.60 10.85
CA ASP A 307 -34.85 6.03 11.40
C ASP A 307 -34.59 4.87 12.38
N ALA A 308 -33.42 4.18 12.20
CA ALA A 308 -33.01 3.13 13.12
C ALA A 308 -32.64 3.64 14.53
N TYR A 309 -32.34 4.95 14.66
CA TYR A 309 -31.95 5.60 15.93
C TYR A 309 -32.75 6.88 16.14
N PRO A 310 -34.06 6.76 16.42
CA PRO A 310 -34.92 7.93 16.55
C PRO A 310 -34.43 8.88 17.66
N GLY A 311 -34.38 10.18 17.33
CA GLY A 311 -33.94 11.22 18.26
C GLY A 311 -32.45 11.36 18.43
N ARG A 312 -31.62 10.52 17.82
CA ARG A 312 -30.14 10.72 17.78
C ARG A 312 -29.73 11.47 16.53
N VAL A 313 -28.87 12.46 16.76
CA VAL A 313 -28.24 13.23 15.69
C VAL A 313 -26.73 12.97 15.73
N PHE A 314 -26.18 12.56 14.61
CA PHE A 314 -24.73 12.32 14.47
C PHE A 314 -24.12 13.53 13.76
N PRO A 315 -23.17 14.23 14.39
CA PRO A 315 -22.51 15.37 13.76
C PRO A 315 -21.56 14.89 12.68
N GLY A 316 -21.51 15.64 11.57
CA GLY A 316 -20.62 15.37 10.46
C GLY A 316 -20.09 16.65 9.84
N THR A 317 -19.09 16.49 9.00
CA THR A 317 -18.47 17.58 8.24
C THR A 317 -18.29 17.18 6.78
N VAL A 318 -18.60 18.05 5.84
CA VAL A 318 -18.42 17.85 4.41
C VAL A 318 -16.91 17.84 4.11
N ILE A 319 -16.39 16.68 3.66
CA ILE A 319 -14.98 16.50 3.36
C ILE A 319 -14.67 16.49 1.86
N GLU A 320 -15.65 16.11 1.04
CA GLU A 320 -15.47 16.02 -0.41
C GLU A 320 -16.80 16.27 -1.10
N ILE A 321 -16.77 16.99 -2.20
CA ILE A 321 -17.89 17.22 -3.09
C ILE A 321 -17.49 16.66 -4.44
N GLY A 322 -18.28 15.73 -4.99
CA GLY A 322 -18.00 15.08 -6.27
C GLY A 322 -17.95 16.10 -7.42
N GLU A 323 -17.20 15.79 -8.44
CA GLU A 323 -17.09 16.65 -9.65
C GLU A 323 -18.05 16.24 -10.77
N ALA A 324 -18.63 15.06 -10.68
CA ALA A 324 -19.50 14.50 -11.71
C ALA A 324 -20.93 14.31 -11.20
N VAL A 325 -21.88 14.82 -11.96
CA VAL A 325 -23.31 14.61 -11.72
C VAL A 325 -23.70 13.20 -12.19
N GLY A 326 -24.25 12.42 -11.31
CA GLY A 326 -24.68 11.04 -11.56
C GLY A 326 -26.19 10.85 -11.42
N LYS A 327 -26.64 9.64 -11.70
CA LYS A 327 -28.03 9.24 -11.38
C LYS A 327 -28.10 8.84 -9.90
N ARG A 328 -29.22 9.19 -9.26
CA ARG A 328 -29.48 8.82 -7.86
C ARG A 328 -29.40 7.31 -7.66
N ARG A 329 -28.57 6.87 -6.73
CA ARG A 329 -28.37 5.44 -6.42
C ARG A 329 -29.34 4.91 -5.36
N ILE A 330 -29.84 5.79 -4.51
CA ILE A 330 -30.75 5.45 -3.43
C ILE A 330 -32.19 5.70 -3.95
N ARG A 331 -32.99 4.64 -4.03
CA ARG A 331 -34.41 4.77 -4.45
C ARG A 331 -35.20 5.50 -3.38
N PRO A 332 -35.97 6.56 -3.72
CA PRO A 332 -36.91 7.15 -2.79
C PRO A 332 -37.99 6.13 -2.46
N GLU A 333 -38.58 6.20 -1.26
CA GLU A 333 -39.69 5.34 -0.84
C GLU A 333 -40.96 5.53 -1.70
N ASP A 334 -41.07 6.69 -2.36
CA ASP A 334 -42.20 7.01 -3.23
C ASP A 334 -41.82 6.79 -4.71
N PRO A 335 -42.37 5.74 -5.36
CA PRO A 335 -42.12 5.44 -6.77
C PRO A 335 -42.56 6.54 -7.76
N SER A 336 -43.46 7.43 -7.35
CA SER A 336 -43.94 8.54 -8.20
C SER A 336 -42.90 9.64 -8.39
N LYS A 337 -41.86 9.67 -7.57
CA LYS A 337 -40.73 10.60 -7.63
C LYS A 337 -39.52 10.07 -8.40
N LEU A 338 -39.68 8.99 -9.15
CA LEU A 338 -38.69 8.39 -10.03
C LEU A 338 -38.39 9.22 -11.31
N GLN A 339 -38.45 10.55 -11.25
CA GLN A 339 -37.85 11.36 -12.33
C GLN A 339 -36.32 11.26 -12.27
N ASP A 340 -35.68 11.34 -13.43
CA ASP A 340 -34.20 11.35 -13.60
C ASP A 340 -33.57 12.50 -12.78
N MET A 341 -33.59 12.36 -11.46
CA MET A 341 -32.97 13.33 -10.57
C MET A 341 -31.46 13.18 -10.67
N LYS A 342 -30.86 14.21 -11.17
CA LYS A 342 -29.40 14.34 -11.23
C LYS A 342 -28.89 14.74 -9.85
N VAL A 343 -27.96 13.95 -9.34
CA VAL A 343 -27.40 14.17 -8.00
C VAL A 343 -25.89 14.24 -8.07
N LEU A 344 -25.30 14.95 -7.12
CA LEU A 344 -23.87 14.99 -6.87
C LEU A 344 -23.55 14.24 -5.60
N GLU A 345 -22.63 13.28 -5.70
CA GLU A 345 -22.17 12.52 -4.53
C GLU A 345 -21.31 13.43 -3.63
N THR A 346 -21.71 13.59 -2.39
CA THR A 346 -21.00 14.38 -1.39
C THR A 346 -20.60 13.48 -0.23
N LYS A 347 -19.32 13.47 0.15
CA LYS A 347 -18.81 12.69 1.28
C LYS A 347 -18.78 13.54 2.54
N ILE A 348 -19.33 12.98 3.60
CA ILE A 348 -19.45 13.62 4.90
C ILE A 348 -18.81 12.70 5.93
N GLU A 349 -17.77 13.18 6.60
CA GLU A 349 -17.13 12.44 7.69
C GLU A 349 -17.96 12.58 8.96
N VAL A 350 -18.29 11.45 9.59
CA VAL A 350 -19.00 11.43 10.88
C VAL A 350 -17.99 11.67 11.99
N THR A 351 -18.21 12.77 12.74
CA THR A 351 -17.21 13.25 13.71
C THR A 351 -17.34 12.56 15.06
N ASP A 352 -18.56 12.22 15.48
CA ASP A 352 -18.83 11.60 16.79
C ASP A 352 -20.00 10.62 16.71
N GLY A 353 -19.92 9.53 17.50
CA GLY A 353 -20.97 8.51 17.57
C GLY A 353 -21.10 7.62 16.35
N GLY A 354 -20.23 7.76 15.34
CA GLY A 354 -20.29 7.04 14.09
C GLY A 354 -20.22 5.51 14.22
N LEU A 355 -19.58 5.01 15.28
CA LEU A 355 -19.45 3.56 15.53
C LEU A 355 -20.80 2.83 15.75
N ASP A 356 -21.85 3.56 16.10
CA ASP A 356 -23.18 2.98 16.28
C ASP A 356 -23.89 2.76 14.93
N LEU A 357 -23.56 3.58 13.91
CA LEU A 357 -24.10 3.43 12.58
C LEU A 357 -23.52 2.19 11.89
N LYS A 358 -24.40 1.33 11.36
CA LYS A 358 -23.95 0.15 10.61
C LYS A 358 -23.70 0.51 9.15
N LEU A 359 -22.64 -0.08 8.59
CA LEU A 359 -22.33 0.07 7.17
C LEU A 359 -23.50 -0.38 6.29
N GLY A 360 -23.79 0.40 5.25
CA GLY A 360 -24.90 0.16 4.35
C GLY A 360 -26.24 0.76 4.78
N MET A 361 -26.35 1.33 6.01
CA MET A 361 -27.55 2.03 6.45
C MET A 361 -27.84 3.25 5.57
N THR A 362 -29.10 3.48 5.31
CA THR A 362 -29.61 4.73 4.73
C THR A 362 -29.81 5.74 5.85
N VAL A 363 -29.41 6.97 5.62
CA VAL A 363 -29.47 8.09 6.57
C VAL A 363 -29.92 9.36 5.87
N ASP A 364 -30.58 10.25 6.61
CA ASP A 364 -30.87 11.60 6.15
C ASP A 364 -29.79 12.56 6.64
N VAL A 365 -29.35 13.39 5.73
CA VAL A 365 -28.28 14.36 5.97
C VAL A 365 -28.83 15.78 5.77
N ARG A 366 -28.62 16.65 6.75
CA ARG A 366 -28.90 18.08 6.65
C ARG A 366 -27.60 18.85 6.73
N ILE A 367 -27.16 19.42 5.60
CA ILE A 367 -25.95 20.21 5.48
C ILE A 367 -26.32 21.68 5.74
N VAL A 368 -25.63 22.35 6.65
CA VAL A 368 -25.84 23.77 6.94
C VAL A 368 -25.13 24.59 5.86
N ALA A 369 -25.91 25.01 4.86
CA ALA A 369 -25.39 25.77 3.72
C ALA A 369 -25.02 27.21 4.07
N ALA A 370 -25.86 27.87 4.90
CA ALA A 370 -25.60 29.21 5.40
C ALA A 370 -26.24 29.39 6.78
N TYR A 371 -25.60 30.16 7.63
CA TYR A 371 -26.06 30.45 8.99
C TYR A 371 -25.89 31.95 9.31
N LYS A 372 -26.94 32.56 9.84
CA LYS A 372 -26.90 33.94 10.35
C LYS A 372 -27.53 34.00 11.73
N GLU A 373 -26.80 34.55 12.68
CA GLU A 373 -27.26 34.70 14.07
C GLU A 373 -28.30 35.79 14.24
N ARG A 374 -28.23 36.84 13.43
CA ARG A 374 -29.12 38.02 13.48
C ARG A 374 -29.61 38.33 12.08
N ALA A 375 -30.75 37.83 11.72
CA ALA A 375 -31.43 38.16 10.49
C ALA A 375 -32.86 38.70 10.81
N LEU A 376 -33.31 39.67 10.06
CA LEU A 376 -34.69 40.12 10.14
C LEU A 376 -35.58 39.16 9.38
N LEU A 377 -36.47 38.46 10.07
CA LEU A 377 -37.24 37.35 9.58
C LEU A 377 -38.70 37.71 9.32
N ILE A 378 -39.22 37.24 8.21
CA ILE A 378 -40.64 37.16 7.93
C ILE A 378 -40.99 35.69 7.54
N PRO A 379 -42.22 35.25 7.74
CA PRO A 379 -42.66 33.90 7.33
C PRO A 379 -42.46 33.68 5.83
N ALA A 380 -41.96 32.46 5.49
CA ALA A 380 -41.62 32.09 4.12
C ALA A 380 -42.78 32.17 3.13
N HIS A 381 -44.03 31.98 3.61
CA HIS A 381 -45.23 32.03 2.77
C HIS A 381 -45.58 33.44 2.26
N LEU A 382 -44.99 34.51 2.84
CA LEU A 382 -45.15 35.88 2.39
C LEU A 382 -44.29 36.26 1.18
N ALA A 383 -43.33 35.42 0.86
CA ALA A 383 -42.41 35.63 -0.25
C ALA A 383 -42.41 34.42 -1.18
N PRO A 384 -42.66 34.57 -2.47
CA PRO A 384 -42.59 33.46 -3.43
C PRO A 384 -41.19 32.88 -3.47
N PRO A 385 -41.01 31.55 -3.64
CA PRO A 385 -39.71 30.93 -3.79
C PRO A 385 -38.97 31.50 -5.02
N GLY A 386 -37.64 31.69 -4.88
CA GLY A 386 -36.79 32.14 -5.98
C GLY A 386 -36.80 33.64 -6.28
N THR A 387 -37.63 34.43 -5.58
CA THR A 387 -37.62 35.91 -5.76
C THR A 387 -36.62 36.60 -4.87
N LYS A 388 -35.84 37.55 -5.43
CA LYS A 388 -34.89 38.39 -4.68
C LYS A 388 -35.55 39.63 -4.10
N GLU A 389 -36.68 40.06 -4.64
CA GLU A 389 -37.44 41.22 -4.20
C GLU A 389 -38.94 40.90 -4.26
N THR A 390 -39.66 41.38 -3.26
CA THR A 390 -41.13 41.22 -3.23
C THR A 390 -41.78 42.46 -2.62
N ARG A 391 -43.07 42.71 -2.98
CA ARG A 391 -43.86 43.80 -2.36
C ARG A 391 -44.69 43.21 -1.25
N VAL A 392 -44.55 43.77 -0.06
CA VAL A 392 -45.32 43.40 1.12
C VAL A 392 -46.13 44.62 1.59
N ARG A 393 -47.36 44.35 2.13
CA ARG A 393 -48.12 45.40 2.77
C ARG A 393 -47.79 45.51 4.24
N VAL A 394 -47.41 46.70 4.64
CA VAL A 394 -47.00 47.01 6.00
C VAL A 394 -48.08 47.83 6.67
N LEU A 395 -48.41 47.53 7.91
CA LEU A 395 -49.35 48.33 8.71
C LEU A 395 -48.63 49.61 9.15
N SER A 396 -49.23 50.78 8.77
CA SER A 396 -48.84 52.07 9.26
C SER A 396 -49.49 52.38 10.62
N GLY A 397 -48.86 53.17 11.49
CA GLY A 397 -49.29 53.44 12.88
C GLY A 397 -50.69 54.06 13.04
N PHE A 398 -51.34 54.53 11.96
CA PHE A 398 -52.69 55.11 11.95
C PHE A 398 -53.73 54.20 11.30
N GLY A 399 -53.51 52.89 11.23
CA GLY A 399 -54.48 51.91 10.70
C GLY A 399 -54.52 51.78 9.17
N GLY A 400 -53.64 52.47 8.45
CA GLY A 400 -53.44 52.33 7.01
C GLY A 400 -52.48 51.19 6.65
N SER A 401 -52.51 50.74 5.41
CA SER A 401 -51.50 49.81 4.87
C SER A 401 -50.75 50.46 3.72
N GLU A 402 -49.42 50.31 3.71
CA GLU A 402 -48.51 50.82 2.68
C GLU A 402 -47.80 49.62 1.99
N GLU A 403 -47.71 49.66 0.68
CA GLU A 403 -46.91 48.67 -0.04
C GLU A 403 -45.41 49.10 0.00
N ARG A 404 -44.57 48.20 0.50
CA ARG A 404 -43.13 48.37 0.50
C ARG A 404 -42.45 47.28 -0.30
N LEU A 405 -41.48 47.70 -1.11
CA LEU A 405 -40.60 46.76 -1.77
C LEU A 405 -39.50 46.33 -0.77
N ILE A 406 -39.42 45.05 -0.51
CA ILE A 406 -38.40 44.45 0.36
C ILE A 406 -37.45 43.61 -0.44
N ARG A 407 -36.12 43.61 -0.05
CA ARG A 407 -35.12 42.74 -0.61
C ARG A 407 -34.95 41.54 0.31
N LEU A 408 -35.00 40.38 -0.30
CA LEU A 408 -34.91 39.10 0.39
C LEU A 408 -33.50 38.53 0.34
N GLY A 409 -33.10 37.87 1.39
CA GLY A 409 -31.82 37.18 1.51
C GLY A 409 -31.97 35.65 1.62
N LEU A 410 -31.36 35.09 2.65
CA LEU A 410 -31.43 33.65 2.95
C LEU A 410 -32.87 33.24 3.27
N ARG A 411 -33.16 31.95 3.00
CA ARG A 411 -34.48 31.37 3.24
C ARG A 411 -34.30 29.98 3.84
N ASP A 412 -35.11 29.67 4.83
CA ASP A 412 -35.36 28.32 5.31
C ASP A 412 -36.85 27.90 5.03
N ASP A 413 -37.29 26.78 5.57
CA ASP A 413 -38.61 26.24 5.35
C ASP A 413 -39.72 27.16 5.92
N ASP A 414 -39.45 27.82 7.04
CA ASP A 414 -40.45 28.62 7.78
C ASP A 414 -40.28 30.12 7.58
N HIS A 415 -39.07 30.61 7.32
CA HIS A 415 -38.74 32.04 7.33
C HIS A 415 -37.88 32.47 6.12
N VAL A 416 -37.95 33.76 5.82
CA VAL A 416 -37.10 34.43 4.83
C VAL A 416 -36.50 35.65 5.48
N GLU A 417 -35.19 35.85 5.22
CA GLU A 417 -34.47 37.03 5.63
C GLU A 417 -34.89 38.23 4.79
N VAL A 418 -35.10 39.35 5.46
CA VAL A 418 -35.25 40.67 4.83
C VAL A 418 -33.94 41.43 5.00
N VAL A 419 -33.22 41.64 3.87
CA VAL A 419 -31.93 42.34 3.84
C VAL A 419 -32.12 43.89 3.80
N GLY A 420 -33.28 44.34 3.32
CA GLY A 420 -33.56 45.76 3.26
C GLY A 420 -35.04 46.04 2.92
N GLY A 421 -35.51 47.28 3.26
CA GLY A 421 -36.88 47.74 3.01
C GLY A 421 -37.83 47.53 4.18
N LEU A 422 -37.40 46.90 5.29
CA LEU A 422 -38.23 46.67 6.48
C LEU A 422 -37.40 46.89 7.74
N GLU A 423 -38.05 47.44 8.80
CA GLU A 423 -37.41 47.61 10.12
C GLU A 423 -37.92 46.54 11.10
N PRO A 424 -37.13 46.18 12.12
CA PRO A 424 -37.55 45.26 13.17
C PRO A 424 -38.81 45.76 13.87
N GLY A 425 -39.77 44.84 14.14
CA GLY A 425 -41.01 45.14 14.85
C GLY A 425 -42.17 45.65 13.94
N VAL A 426 -41.90 45.84 12.65
CA VAL A 426 -42.93 46.22 11.68
C VAL A 426 -43.84 45.09 11.40
N ARG A 427 -45.18 45.36 11.32
CA ARG A 427 -46.20 44.31 11.04
C ARG A 427 -46.47 44.23 9.55
N VAL A 428 -46.31 43.04 9.02
CA VAL A 428 -46.59 42.70 7.62
C VAL A 428 -47.93 42.01 7.54
N LEU A 429 -48.81 42.45 6.65
CA LEU A 429 -50.14 41.82 6.40
C LEU A 429 -49.99 40.54 5.61
N VAL A 430 -50.62 39.50 6.12
CA VAL A 430 -50.72 38.23 5.41
C VAL A 430 -51.84 38.34 4.38
N ARG A 431 -51.56 38.18 3.07
CA ARG A 431 -52.63 38.07 2.08
C ARG A 431 -53.40 36.80 2.39
N PRO A 432 -54.75 36.83 2.50
CA PRO A 432 -55.50 35.59 2.53
C PRO A 432 -55.22 34.83 1.23
N THR A 433 -54.69 33.60 1.34
CA THR A 433 -54.61 32.66 0.21
C THR A 433 -56.01 32.53 -0.36
N ALA A 434 -56.25 33.02 -1.58
CA ALA A 434 -57.42 32.65 -2.34
C ALA A 434 -57.37 31.13 -2.49
N ARG A 435 -58.41 30.47 -1.94
CA ARG A 435 -58.67 29.05 -2.13
C ARG A 435 -59.01 28.75 -3.57
#